data_4157da4cb648fbeab58828670187c87e
#
_entry.id   4157da4cb648fbeab58828670187c87e
#
_cell.length_a   1.000
_cell.length_b   1.000
_cell.length_c   1.000
_cell.angle_alpha   90.00
_cell.angle_beta   90.00
_cell.angle_gamma   90.00
#
_symmetry.space_group_name_H-M   'P 1'
#
loop_
_entity.id
_entity.type
_entity.pdbx_description
1 polymer ?
#
loop_
_entity_poly.entity_id
_entity_poly.type
_entity_poly.pdbx_seq_one_letter_code
_entity_poly.pdbx_strand_id
1 'polypeptide(L)'
;MTDTNSFPCKFLLVGFDGLRPCDITPDVMPNLARFRDESHTWENYLASFPTETYVNHPVIFSGFRPNGHGLIANSFYCPELKGKAQLFCGWDTESVIAQDEARPEGLYAVPDMAELLAQKGKTMRVLCANSAGSTRLQNMHADRYPGHLNACIHALEKAIPINERNRLLQHSPATMPLTFPDFAAQSEMLDILFRDELNNGVQNLADMTVFWIGEPDHSSHEIGLKSELTERARTHADKLFGRIYDWWLKEGRSRNVQLVTMSDHGHGEIAGHVDFAGILRQAGCTVVTDQEILGGADPNEAEMVLVGDYTAGLWVKNNSVENLTRIAQILTSDPGVGLVFSQPNEQYRDAVAGRVPGTLSEALVFSESVRGPDLRIVGRGDNSTGRILSGGHYSLGCGNHGGLTPAELHAHLSCAGTAFTQQTRRHKAPAGHDDLAKTMLTLMGAEANHSPARVLDEALKDDVDESYGVFTLRLSQGKLSMTIEHAHYAGRRYVLSGEREDGALPAFNTVG
;
A
#
# COMPACT_ATOMS: atom_id res chain seq x y z
N MET A 1 42.05 -0.23 2.30
CA MET A 1 40.69 -0.21 2.88
C MET A 1 40.38 1.25 3.12
N THR A 2 39.61 1.88 2.25
CA THR A 2 39.08 3.24 2.48
C THR A 2 38.06 3.14 3.61
N ASP A 3 38.23 4.00 4.60
CA ASP A 3 37.39 4.08 5.80
C ASP A 3 35.93 4.39 5.35
N THR A 4 35.10 3.35 5.24
CA THR A 4 33.68 3.45 4.80
C THR A 4 32.80 4.19 5.80
N ASN A 5 33.32 4.49 7.02
CA ASN A 5 32.66 5.26 8.08
C ASN A 5 32.67 6.79 7.86
N SER A 6 33.22 7.29 6.76
CA SER A 6 33.30 8.74 6.51
C SER A 6 32.07 9.35 5.89
N PHE A 7 31.17 8.55 5.31
CA PHE A 7 29.94 9.03 4.65
C PHE A 7 28.70 8.73 5.49
N PRO A 8 27.74 9.69 5.61
CA PRO A 8 26.47 9.43 6.28
C PRO A 8 25.69 8.33 5.55
N CYS A 9 24.95 7.52 6.31
CA CYS A 9 24.06 6.51 5.75
C CYS A 9 22.92 7.19 4.99
N LYS A 10 22.79 6.89 3.70
CA LYS A 10 21.72 7.39 2.83
C LYS A 10 20.96 6.24 2.24
N PHE A 11 19.69 6.48 1.90
CA PHE A 11 18.84 5.48 1.25
C PHE A 11 18.41 5.96 -0.13
N LEU A 12 18.46 5.04 -1.10
CA LEU A 12 17.77 5.13 -2.38
C LEU A 12 16.74 4.00 -2.43
N LEU A 13 15.46 4.35 -2.29
CA LEU A 13 14.35 3.44 -2.36
C LEU A 13 13.72 3.50 -3.74
N VAL A 14 13.61 2.34 -4.40
CA VAL A 14 12.90 2.18 -5.67
C VAL A 14 11.65 1.35 -5.42
N GLY A 15 10.49 1.99 -5.52
CA GLY A 15 9.18 1.36 -5.38
C GLY A 15 8.60 0.95 -6.74
N PHE A 16 7.94 -0.19 -6.77
CA PHE A 16 7.19 -0.70 -7.91
C PHE A 16 5.75 -0.95 -7.45
N ASP A 17 4.82 -0.13 -7.90
CA ASP A 17 3.42 -0.25 -7.50
C ASP A 17 2.83 -1.58 -7.96
N GLY A 18 2.20 -2.31 -7.06
CA GLY A 18 1.49 -3.55 -7.32
C GLY A 18 2.34 -4.73 -7.84
N LEU A 19 3.67 -4.70 -7.70
CA LEU A 19 4.55 -5.74 -8.23
C LEU A 19 4.53 -6.99 -7.35
N ARG A 20 4.03 -8.11 -7.88
CA ARG A 20 4.04 -9.40 -7.19
C ARG A 20 5.45 -10.03 -7.23
N PRO A 21 5.91 -10.68 -6.15
CA PRO A 21 7.20 -11.39 -6.13
C PRO A 21 7.35 -12.45 -7.25
N CYS A 22 6.26 -13.10 -7.65
CA CYS A 22 6.26 -14.11 -8.69
C CYS A 22 6.48 -13.55 -10.11
N ASP A 23 6.25 -12.25 -10.33
CA ASP A 23 6.46 -11.59 -11.62
C ASP A 23 7.94 -11.22 -11.84
N ILE A 24 8.77 -11.26 -10.80
CA ILE A 24 10.21 -10.97 -10.88
C ILE A 24 10.93 -12.23 -11.39
N THR A 25 11.00 -12.37 -12.70
CA THR A 25 11.68 -13.49 -13.35
C THR A 25 12.89 -13.02 -14.17
N PRO A 26 13.93 -13.84 -14.38
CA PRO A 26 15.07 -13.48 -15.21
C PRO A 26 14.71 -13.11 -16.66
N ASP A 27 13.60 -13.64 -17.18
CA ASP A 27 13.16 -13.39 -18.56
C ASP A 27 12.44 -12.03 -18.69
N VAL A 28 11.68 -11.62 -17.69
CA VAL A 28 10.86 -10.40 -17.72
C VAL A 28 11.54 -9.22 -17.03
N MET A 29 12.17 -9.46 -15.87
CA MET A 29 12.81 -8.44 -15.03
C MET A 29 14.24 -8.85 -14.63
N PRO A 30 15.17 -9.00 -15.59
CA PRO A 30 16.52 -9.54 -15.35
C PRO A 30 17.34 -8.73 -14.35
N ASN A 31 17.24 -7.40 -14.34
CA ASN A 31 18.00 -6.54 -13.45
C ASN A 31 17.52 -6.68 -11.99
N LEU A 32 16.20 -6.67 -11.80
CA LEU A 32 15.61 -6.81 -10.47
C LEU A 32 15.77 -8.24 -9.92
N ALA A 33 15.64 -9.27 -10.79
CA ALA A 33 15.90 -10.65 -10.43
C ALA A 33 17.35 -10.84 -9.97
N ARG A 34 18.31 -10.25 -10.70
CA ARG A 34 19.73 -10.27 -10.32
C ARG A 34 19.94 -9.55 -8.98
N PHE A 35 19.38 -8.33 -8.81
CA PHE A 35 19.52 -7.58 -7.54
C PHE A 35 18.93 -8.37 -6.38
N ARG A 36 17.73 -8.95 -6.54
CA ARG A 36 17.09 -9.81 -5.55
C ARG A 36 18.00 -10.99 -5.12
N ASP A 37 18.65 -11.65 -6.07
CA ASP A 37 19.48 -12.82 -5.80
C ASP A 37 20.84 -12.43 -5.15
N GLU A 38 21.30 -11.18 -5.33
CA GLU A 38 22.54 -10.62 -4.78
C GLU A 38 22.30 -9.79 -3.49
N SER A 39 21.07 -9.74 -2.93
CA SER A 39 20.65 -8.88 -1.82
C SER A 39 20.06 -9.68 -0.66
N HIS A 40 19.80 -9.01 0.47
CA HIS A 40 18.85 -9.51 1.45
C HIS A 40 17.44 -9.39 0.87
N THR A 41 16.68 -10.48 0.86
CA THR A 41 15.31 -10.50 0.37
C THR A 41 14.41 -11.32 1.30
N TRP A 42 13.13 -10.97 1.40
CA TRP A 42 12.17 -11.65 2.27
C TRP A 42 11.15 -12.44 1.44
N GLU A 43 10.96 -13.71 1.80
CA GLU A 43 9.95 -14.58 1.18
C GLU A 43 8.54 -14.21 1.65
N ASN A 44 8.43 -13.70 2.88
CA ASN A 44 7.18 -13.31 3.53
C ASN A 44 7.18 -11.81 3.88
N TYR A 45 7.41 -10.94 2.90
CA TYR A 45 7.21 -9.51 3.04
C TYR A 45 5.77 -9.16 2.71
N LEU A 46 5.09 -8.49 3.64
CA LEU A 46 3.64 -8.41 3.66
C LEU A 46 3.15 -6.97 3.68
N ALA A 47 2.21 -6.68 2.80
CA ALA A 47 1.41 -5.47 2.82
C ALA A 47 0.46 -5.46 4.02
N SER A 48 0.02 -4.28 4.44
CA SER A 48 -1.05 -4.10 5.41
C SER A 48 -2.42 -4.17 4.74
N PHE A 49 -3.42 -4.65 5.48
CA PHE A 49 -4.81 -4.65 5.02
C PHE A 49 -5.52 -3.32 5.39
N PRO A 50 -6.33 -2.76 4.48
CA PRO A 50 -6.51 -3.16 3.08
C PRO A 50 -5.21 -3.08 2.28
N THR A 51 -5.00 -4.06 1.36
CA THR A 51 -3.81 -4.11 0.50
C THR A 51 -3.92 -3.09 -0.63
N GLU A 52 -4.03 -1.83 -0.27
CA GLU A 52 -4.31 -0.69 -1.14
C GLU A 52 -3.17 0.33 -1.09
N THR A 53 -2.90 0.99 -2.22
CA THR A 53 -1.80 1.96 -2.39
C THR A 53 -1.85 3.07 -1.34
N TYR A 54 -3.04 3.73 -1.18
CA TYR A 54 -3.18 4.89 -0.27
C TYR A 54 -3.29 4.49 1.21
N VAL A 55 -3.27 3.19 1.48
CA VAL A 55 -3.11 2.61 2.82
C VAL A 55 -1.65 2.23 3.06
N ASN A 56 -0.99 1.60 2.09
CA ASN A 56 0.35 1.06 2.27
C ASN A 56 1.46 2.11 2.10
N HIS A 57 1.30 3.14 1.27
CA HIS A 57 2.21 4.29 1.28
C HIS A 57 2.32 4.93 2.68
N PRO A 58 1.21 5.27 3.38
CA PRO A 58 1.28 5.67 4.79
C PRO A 58 2.03 4.70 5.70
N VAL A 59 1.88 3.40 5.54
CA VAL A 59 2.62 2.42 6.35
C VAL A 59 4.12 2.51 6.08
N ILE A 60 4.52 2.56 4.79
CA ILE A 60 5.93 2.66 4.36
C ILE A 60 6.57 3.96 4.86
N PHE A 61 5.84 5.07 4.82
CA PHE A 61 6.38 6.39 5.12
C PHE A 61 6.03 6.94 6.52
N SER A 62 5.41 6.12 7.39
CA SER A 62 5.24 6.46 8.81
C SER A 62 5.78 5.39 9.77
N GLY A 63 5.84 4.13 9.33
CA GLY A 63 6.17 2.99 10.18
C GLY A 63 5.04 2.56 11.10
N PHE A 64 3.80 2.95 10.80
CA PHE A 64 2.59 2.55 11.52
C PHE A 64 1.61 1.87 10.57
N ARG A 65 0.87 0.88 11.06
CA ARG A 65 -0.22 0.22 10.33
C ARG A 65 -1.47 1.11 10.29
N PRO A 66 -2.52 0.75 9.51
CA PRO A 66 -3.72 1.59 9.35
C PRO A 66 -4.37 2.03 10.66
N ASN A 67 -4.38 1.16 11.68
CA ASN A 67 -4.89 1.50 13.01
C ASN A 67 -4.04 2.56 13.76
N GLY A 68 -2.82 2.81 13.31
CA GLY A 68 -1.93 3.84 13.86
C GLY A 68 -1.96 5.14 13.05
N HIS A 69 -1.78 5.06 11.72
CA HIS A 69 -1.71 6.26 10.89
C HIS A 69 -3.09 6.83 10.49
N GLY A 70 -4.17 6.02 10.57
CA GLY A 70 -5.54 6.49 10.42
C GLY A 70 -6.09 6.60 8.99
N LEU A 71 -5.32 6.22 7.95
CA LEU A 71 -5.83 6.04 6.59
C LEU A 71 -6.27 4.59 6.44
N ILE A 72 -7.53 4.40 6.07
CA ILE A 72 -8.22 3.11 6.21
C ILE A 72 -8.63 2.46 4.89
N ALA A 73 -8.54 3.19 3.78
CA ALA A 73 -8.84 2.71 2.43
C ALA A 73 -8.33 3.71 1.38
N ASN A 74 -8.35 3.32 0.10
CA ASN A 74 -8.08 4.19 -1.05
C ASN A 74 -9.09 5.33 -1.15
N SER A 75 -10.33 5.06 -0.75
CA SER A 75 -11.38 6.05 -0.56
C SER A 75 -12.24 5.70 0.65
N PHE A 76 -12.74 6.71 1.37
CA PHE A 76 -13.61 6.51 2.53
C PHE A 76 -14.47 7.74 2.83
N TYR A 77 -15.63 7.48 3.41
CA TYR A 77 -16.58 8.51 3.80
C TYR A 77 -16.27 9.04 5.21
N CYS A 78 -16.38 10.35 5.37
CA CYS A 78 -16.17 11.05 6.64
C CYS A 78 -17.44 11.84 6.99
N PRO A 79 -18.42 11.23 7.67
CA PRO A 79 -19.69 11.89 7.98
C PRO A 79 -19.56 13.15 8.84
N GLU A 80 -18.47 13.25 9.60
CA GLU A 80 -18.16 14.40 10.46
C GLU A 80 -17.62 15.62 9.72
N LEU A 81 -17.13 15.44 8.48
CA LEU A 81 -16.57 16.49 7.64
C LEU A 81 -17.57 17.00 6.61
N LYS A 82 -17.22 18.07 5.90
CA LYS A 82 -18.09 18.71 4.90
C LYS A 82 -17.33 19.01 3.60
N GLY A 83 -18.09 19.19 2.52
CA GLY A 83 -17.54 19.53 1.21
C GLY A 83 -16.59 18.45 0.69
N LYS A 84 -15.47 18.85 0.07
CA LYS A 84 -14.49 17.91 -0.49
C LYS A 84 -13.86 16.97 0.54
N ALA A 85 -13.79 17.36 1.81
CA ALA A 85 -13.26 16.53 2.87
C ALA A 85 -14.21 15.41 3.31
N GLN A 86 -15.49 15.44 2.90
CA GLN A 86 -16.46 14.42 3.30
C GLN A 86 -16.24 13.06 2.63
N LEU A 87 -15.66 13.05 1.44
CA LEU A 87 -15.24 11.83 0.75
C LEU A 87 -13.73 11.92 0.47
N PHE A 88 -12.94 11.09 1.14
CA PHE A 88 -11.54 10.94 0.82
C PHE A 88 -11.39 10.16 -0.48
N CYS A 89 -10.59 10.70 -1.40
CA CYS A 89 -10.18 10.06 -2.63
C CYS A 89 -8.66 10.16 -2.71
N GLY A 90 -7.95 9.07 -2.44
CA GLY A 90 -6.49 9.05 -2.29
C GLY A 90 -5.72 9.44 -3.56
N TRP A 91 -6.29 9.23 -4.74
CA TRP A 91 -5.70 9.63 -6.03
C TRP A 91 -5.76 11.13 -6.30
N ASP A 92 -6.70 11.84 -5.67
CA ASP A 92 -6.88 13.28 -5.84
C ASP A 92 -6.13 14.08 -4.77
N THR A 93 -5.08 14.79 -5.19
CA THR A 93 -4.29 15.66 -4.31
C THR A 93 -5.14 16.69 -3.56
N GLU A 94 -6.20 17.22 -4.19
CA GLU A 94 -7.07 18.20 -3.53
C GLU A 94 -7.89 17.57 -2.41
N SER A 95 -8.35 16.33 -2.60
CA SER A 95 -9.00 15.56 -1.54
C SER A 95 -8.05 15.27 -0.38
N VAL A 96 -6.81 14.86 -0.68
CA VAL A 96 -5.75 14.60 0.31
C VAL A 96 -5.48 15.87 1.14
N ILE A 97 -5.32 17.02 0.50
CA ILE A 97 -5.08 18.31 1.17
C ILE A 97 -6.31 18.72 2.00
N ALA A 98 -7.52 18.61 1.43
CA ALA A 98 -8.75 18.98 2.14
C ALA A 98 -8.97 18.18 3.41
N GLN A 99 -8.63 16.88 3.40
CA GLN A 99 -8.70 16.02 4.58
C GLN A 99 -7.62 16.37 5.61
N ASP A 100 -6.40 16.75 5.17
CA ASP A 100 -5.31 17.17 6.06
C ASP A 100 -5.69 18.49 6.78
N GLU A 101 -6.19 19.48 6.04
CA GLU A 101 -6.59 20.78 6.58
C GLU A 101 -7.84 20.72 7.47
N ALA A 102 -8.75 19.76 7.22
CA ALA A 102 -9.97 19.60 7.98
C ALA A 102 -9.77 18.98 9.38
N ARG A 103 -8.59 18.42 9.65
CA ARG A 103 -8.29 17.72 10.90
C ARG A 103 -7.23 18.45 11.71
N PRO A 104 -7.44 18.68 13.02
CA PRO A 104 -6.43 19.31 13.88
C PRO A 104 -5.10 18.57 13.93
N GLU A 105 -5.15 17.24 13.87
CA GLU A 105 -3.97 16.32 13.84
C GLU A 105 -3.36 16.16 12.45
N GLY A 106 -3.99 16.70 11.41
CA GLY A 106 -3.68 16.44 10.03
C GLY A 106 -4.27 15.11 9.50
N LEU A 107 -3.92 14.74 8.26
CA LEU A 107 -4.38 13.48 7.66
C LEU A 107 -3.75 12.28 8.35
N TYR A 108 -2.45 12.31 8.62
CA TYR A 108 -1.76 11.31 9.43
C TYR A 108 -1.99 11.56 10.92
N ALA A 109 -2.41 10.52 11.65
CA ALA A 109 -2.54 10.57 13.12
C ALA A 109 -1.20 10.39 13.85
N VAL A 110 -0.10 10.25 13.10
CA VAL A 110 1.27 10.03 13.58
C VAL A 110 2.26 10.83 12.72
N PRO A 111 3.45 11.16 13.22
CA PRO A 111 4.49 11.78 12.40
C PRO A 111 4.88 10.89 11.22
N ASP A 112 5.07 11.47 10.04
CA ASP A 112 5.60 10.77 8.89
C ASP A 112 7.15 10.72 8.91
N MET A 113 7.73 9.91 8.03
CA MET A 113 9.18 9.72 7.90
C MET A 113 9.89 11.05 7.57
N ALA A 114 9.29 11.89 6.73
CA ALA A 114 9.88 13.16 6.33
C ALA A 114 9.98 14.13 7.52
N GLU A 115 8.96 14.18 8.37
CA GLU A 115 8.97 14.95 9.61
C GLU A 115 10.05 14.46 10.57
N LEU A 116 10.14 13.14 10.78
CA LEU A 116 11.16 12.54 11.66
C LEU A 116 12.59 12.80 11.16
N LEU A 117 12.82 12.72 9.86
CA LEU A 117 14.09 13.06 9.23
C LEU A 117 14.40 14.56 9.41
N ALA A 118 13.44 15.45 9.16
CA ALA A 118 13.60 16.89 9.32
C ALA A 118 13.98 17.28 10.76
N GLN A 119 13.40 16.63 11.77
CA GLN A 119 13.76 16.84 13.18
C GLN A 119 15.24 16.50 13.49
N LYS A 120 15.89 15.71 12.64
CA LYS A 120 17.31 15.35 12.70
C LYS A 120 18.18 16.14 11.70
N GLY A 121 17.62 17.16 11.05
CA GLY A 121 18.32 17.94 10.02
C GLY A 121 18.62 17.15 8.76
N LYS A 122 17.88 16.06 8.50
CA LYS A 122 17.97 15.20 7.33
C LYS A 122 16.90 15.52 6.31
N THR A 123 17.12 15.11 5.07
CA THR A 123 16.28 15.47 3.94
C THR A 123 15.66 14.25 3.28
N MET A 124 14.43 14.42 2.75
CA MET A 124 13.73 13.40 1.97
C MET A 124 13.21 14.00 0.66
N ARG A 125 13.52 13.34 -0.46
CA ARG A 125 13.08 13.75 -1.79
C ARG A 125 12.34 12.61 -2.48
N VAL A 126 11.15 12.90 -2.96
CA VAL A 126 10.24 11.96 -3.63
C VAL A 126 10.06 12.36 -5.07
N LEU A 127 10.36 11.44 -5.97
CA LEU A 127 10.16 11.50 -7.40
C LEU A 127 9.28 10.32 -7.81
N CYS A 128 8.06 10.58 -8.22
CA CYS A 128 7.03 9.56 -8.36
C CYS A 128 6.32 9.61 -9.72
N ALA A 129 6.13 8.45 -10.32
CA ALA A 129 5.36 8.25 -11.55
C ALA A 129 4.11 7.39 -11.27
N ASN A 130 3.34 7.79 -10.26
CA ASN A 130 2.02 7.28 -9.92
C ASN A 130 1.04 8.46 -9.82
N SER A 131 -0.10 8.33 -9.16
CA SER A 131 -1.04 9.44 -8.97
C SER A 131 -0.44 10.59 -8.13
N ALA A 132 -0.94 11.79 -8.34
CA ALA A 132 -0.48 12.95 -7.57
C ALA A 132 -0.85 12.84 -6.08
N GLY A 133 -1.96 12.18 -5.76
CA GLY A 133 -2.38 11.94 -4.37
C GLY A 133 -1.47 10.94 -3.68
N SER A 134 -1.16 9.78 -4.29
CA SER A 134 -0.24 8.79 -3.71
C SER A 134 1.15 9.37 -3.49
N THR A 135 1.62 10.20 -4.43
CA THR A 135 2.88 10.93 -4.29
C THR A 135 2.85 11.83 -3.07
N ARG A 136 1.75 12.59 -2.88
CA ARG A 136 1.59 13.49 -1.73
C ARG A 136 1.71 12.76 -0.41
N LEU A 137 1.16 11.55 -0.30
CA LEU A 137 1.23 10.73 0.91
C LEU A 137 2.65 10.25 1.26
N GLN A 138 3.61 10.26 0.34
CA GLN A 138 4.98 9.82 0.62
C GLN A 138 5.83 10.89 1.34
N ASN A 139 5.51 12.17 1.18
CA ASN A 139 6.13 13.30 1.88
C ASN A 139 5.15 14.46 1.91
N MET A 140 4.21 14.39 2.85
CA MET A 140 2.99 15.20 2.88
C MET A 140 3.26 16.71 2.93
N HIS A 141 4.29 17.11 3.66
CA HIS A 141 4.61 18.50 3.97
C HIS A 141 6.05 18.89 3.57
N ALA A 142 6.51 18.44 2.39
CA ALA A 142 7.87 18.73 1.91
C ALA A 142 8.17 20.24 1.84
N ASP A 143 7.17 21.09 1.72
CA ASP A 143 7.30 22.56 1.73
C ASP A 143 7.57 23.15 3.12
N ARG A 144 7.34 22.39 4.18
CA ARG A 144 7.64 22.82 5.57
C ARG A 144 9.10 22.57 5.96
N TYR A 145 9.82 21.71 5.22
CA TYR A 145 11.15 21.24 5.59
C TYR A 145 12.19 21.61 4.52
N PRO A 146 13.27 22.34 4.89
CA PRO A 146 14.33 22.72 3.96
C PRO A 146 14.96 21.47 3.30
N GLY A 147 15.14 21.51 1.98
CA GLY A 147 15.77 20.43 1.21
C GLY A 147 14.88 19.25 0.86
N HIS A 148 13.65 19.21 1.37
CA HIS A 148 12.67 18.19 0.99
C HIS A 148 12.06 18.48 -0.39
N LEU A 149 11.56 17.42 -1.05
CA LEU A 149 10.86 17.49 -2.33
C LEU A 149 9.75 16.45 -2.36
N ASN A 150 8.61 16.82 -2.93
CA ASN A 150 7.56 15.89 -3.34
C ASN A 150 7.10 16.27 -4.76
N ALA A 151 7.34 15.38 -5.74
CA ALA A 151 7.07 15.65 -7.16
C ALA A 151 6.48 14.42 -7.86
N CYS A 152 5.33 14.63 -8.52
CA CYS A 152 4.66 13.66 -9.36
C CYS A 152 4.79 14.08 -10.83
N ILE A 153 5.19 13.16 -11.73
CA ILE A 153 5.36 13.47 -13.15
C ILE A 153 4.03 13.81 -13.85
N HIS A 154 2.93 13.23 -13.35
CA HIS A 154 1.60 13.51 -13.89
C HIS A 154 1.00 14.83 -13.40
N ALA A 155 1.69 15.52 -12.48
CA ALA A 155 1.27 16.80 -11.90
C ALA A 155 2.47 17.57 -11.34
N LEU A 156 3.51 17.83 -12.14
CA LEU A 156 4.69 18.59 -11.70
C LEU A 156 4.34 20.02 -11.28
N GLU A 157 3.26 20.59 -11.81
CA GLU A 157 2.73 21.88 -11.40
C GLU A 157 2.22 21.90 -9.94
N LYS A 158 2.00 20.72 -9.34
CA LYS A 158 1.62 20.55 -7.92
C LYS A 158 2.80 20.16 -7.02
N ALA A 159 4.01 20.05 -7.56
CA ALA A 159 5.20 19.71 -6.79
C ALA A 159 5.48 20.74 -5.68
N ILE A 160 6.00 20.28 -4.56
CA ILE A 160 6.36 21.11 -3.40
C ILE A 160 7.79 20.84 -2.94
N PRO A 161 8.51 21.87 -2.50
CA PRO A 161 8.15 23.29 -2.38
C PRO A 161 8.17 24.03 -3.75
N ILE A 162 7.64 25.25 -3.76
CA ILE A 162 7.45 26.05 -4.97
C ILE A 162 8.76 26.37 -5.73
N ASN A 163 9.87 26.57 -5.03
CA ASN A 163 11.17 26.80 -5.64
C ASN A 163 11.66 25.57 -6.44
N GLU A 164 11.50 24.38 -5.88
CA GLU A 164 11.81 23.12 -6.55
C GLU A 164 10.88 22.86 -7.74
N ARG A 165 9.57 23.09 -7.58
CA ARG A 165 8.61 23.05 -8.68
C ARG A 165 9.05 23.94 -9.85
N ASN A 166 9.38 25.19 -9.58
CA ASN A 166 9.81 26.12 -10.61
C ASN A 166 11.10 25.67 -11.31
N ARG A 167 12.01 25.01 -10.58
CA ARG A 167 13.24 24.42 -11.13
C ARG A 167 12.92 23.24 -12.06
N LEU A 168 12.03 22.34 -11.64
CA LEU A 168 11.63 21.17 -12.43
C LEU A 168 10.94 21.59 -13.74
N LEU A 169 10.05 22.58 -13.67
CA LEU A 169 9.28 23.09 -14.82
C LEU A 169 10.13 23.84 -15.86
N GLN A 170 11.40 24.15 -15.59
CA GLN A 170 12.31 24.71 -16.58
C GLN A 170 12.74 23.68 -17.65
N HIS A 171 12.68 22.38 -17.30
CA HIS A 171 13.25 21.31 -18.12
C HIS A 171 12.28 20.16 -18.41
N SER A 172 11.10 20.16 -17.80
CA SER A 172 10.11 19.09 -17.94
C SER A 172 8.71 19.69 -18.07
N PRO A 173 7.78 19.01 -18.77
CA PRO A 173 6.40 19.48 -18.91
C PRO A 173 5.70 19.56 -17.55
N ALA A 174 4.73 20.48 -17.42
CA ALA A 174 3.98 20.67 -16.19
C ALA A 174 3.18 19.43 -15.77
N THR A 175 2.71 18.70 -16.77
CA THR A 175 1.91 17.48 -16.59
C THR A 175 2.22 16.53 -17.74
N MET A 176 2.42 15.26 -17.43
CA MET A 176 2.43 14.20 -18.44
C MET A 176 1.13 13.38 -18.32
N PRO A 177 0.49 13.03 -19.44
CA PRO A 177 -0.72 12.19 -19.37
C PRO A 177 -0.38 10.80 -18.85
N LEU A 178 -1.27 10.24 -18.04
CA LEU A 178 -1.21 8.84 -17.66
C LEU A 178 -1.63 7.99 -18.88
N THR A 179 -0.81 7.01 -19.22
CA THR A 179 -1.07 6.05 -20.30
C THR A 179 -0.88 4.63 -19.79
N PHE A 180 -1.46 3.66 -20.48
CA PHE A 180 -1.38 2.26 -20.10
C PHE A 180 -0.82 1.42 -21.27
N PRO A 181 0.45 0.93 -21.20
CA PRO A 181 1.48 1.18 -20.20
C PRO A 181 2.03 2.61 -20.21
N ASP A 182 2.54 3.04 -19.05
CA ASP A 182 3.08 4.39 -18.87
C ASP A 182 4.61 4.44 -19.08
N PHE A 183 5.08 4.26 -20.29
CA PHE A 183 6.51 4.25 -20.59
C PHE A 183 7.16 5.64 -20.58
N ALA A 184 6.46 6.64 -21.12
CA ALA A 184 7.05 7.95 -21.34
C ALA A 184 7.23 8.74 -20.04
N ALA A 185 6.19 8.79 -19.20
CA ALA A 185 6.25 9.55 -17.98
C ALA A 185 7.24 8.94 -16.96
N GLN A 186 7.29 7.62 -16.87
CA GLN A 186 8.27 6.93 -16.02
C GLN A 186 9.72 7.18 -16.48
N SER A 187 9.96 7.18 -17.79
CA SER A 187 11.28 7.49 -18.34
C SER A 187 11.68 8.93 -18.06
N GLU A 188 10.78 9.88 -18.23
CA GLU A 188 11.04 11.30 -17.93
C GLU A 188 11.33 11.50 -16.44
N MET A 189 10.56 10.84 -15.54
CA MET A 189 10.82 10.94 -14.11
C MET A 189 12.18 10.34 -13.73
N LEU A 190 12.60 9.25 -14.37
CA LEU A 190 13.95 8.71 -14.20
C LEU A 190 15.02 9.69 -14.68
N ASP A 191 14.81 10.36 -15.81
CA ASP A 191 15.77 11.37 -16.31
C ASP A 191 15.85 12.58 -15.37
N ILE A 192 14.76 12.98 -14.73
CA ILE A 192 14.75 13.96 -13.63
C ILE A 192 15.58 13.44 -12.44
N LEU A 193 15.39 12.18 -12.01
CA LEU A 193 16.18 11.57 -10.93
C LEU A 193 17.68 11.63 -11.23
N PHE A 194 18.08 11.26 -12.44
CA PHE A 194 19.50 11.30 -12.82
C PHE A 194 20.03 12.73 -12.90
N ARG A 195 19.30 13.63 -13.56
CA ARG A 195 19.72 15.02 -13.75
C ARG A 195 19.84 15.77 -12.44
N ASP A 196 18.86 15.61 -11.55
CA ASP A 196 18.67 16.49 -10.41
C ASP A 196 19.17 15.90 -9.09
N GLU A 197 19.34 14.57 -9.00
CA GLU A 197 19.77 13.89 -7.77
C GLU A 197 21.08 13.12 -7.99
N LEU A 198 21.07 12.07 -8.83
CA LEU A 198 22.17 11.11 -8.88
C LEU A 198 23.45 11.66 -9.49
N ASN A 199 23.36 12.47 -10.55
CA ASN A 199 24.53 13.05 -11.24
C ASN A 199 25.15 14.27 -10.51
N ASN A 200 24.50 14.80 -9.48
CA ASN A 200 25.02 15.92 -8.68
C ASN A 200 26.07 15.50 -7.63
N GLY A 201 26.40 14.23 -7.61
CA GLY A 201 27.36 13.62 -6.66
C GLY A 201 26.67 13.19 -5.37
N VAL A 202 27.12 12.05 -4.84
CA VAL A 202 26.49 11.39 -3.67
C VAL A 202 26.46 12.28 -2.42
N GLN A 203 27.41 13.20 -2.25
CA GLN A 203 27.42 14.15 -1.14
C GLN A 203 26.21 15.08 -1.14
N ASN A 204 25.64 15.38 -2.31
CA ASN A 204 24.47 16.24 -2.47
C ASN A 204 23.15 15.46 -2.53
N LEU A 205 23.22 14.13 -2.63
CA LEU A 205 22.03 13.27 -2.57
C LEU A 205 21.32 13.45 -1.22
N ALA A 206 19.99 13.48 -1.22
CA ALA A 206 19.21 13.52 0.01
C ALA A 206 19.53 12.32 0.93
N ASP A 207 19.25 12.44 2.22
CA ASP A 207 19.43 11.31 3.15
C ASP A 207 18.49 10.15 2.78
N MET A 208 17.27 10.49 2.29
CA MET A 208 16.30 9.54 1.73
C MET A 208 15.88 10.04 0.35
N THR A 209 16.14 9.26 -0.70
CA THR A 209 15.63 9.50 -2.05
C THR A 209 14.68 8.37 -2.42
N VAL A 210 13.47 8.72 -2.83
CA VAL A 210 12.44 7.79 -3.28
C VAL A 210 12.22 7.98 -4.78
N PHE A 211 12.31 6.90 -5.53
CA PHE A 211 11.87 6.80 -6.92
C PHE A 211 10.75 5.76 -7.00
N TRP A 212 9.51 6.22 -7.26
CA TRP A 212 8.35 5.34 -7.27
C TRP A 212 7.80 5.18 -8.68
N ILE A 213 7.70 3.94 -9.14
CA ILE A 213 7.22 3.53 -10.46
C ILE A 213 5.77 3.06 -10.30
N GLY A 214 4.83 3.64 -11.04
CA GLY A 214 3.40 3.28 -10.99
C GLY A 214 3.03 1.98 -11.71
N GLU A 215 4.02 1.34 -12.36
CA GLU A 215 3.86 0.05 -13.04
C GLU A 215 4.45 -1.10 -12.19
N PRO A 216 3.87 -2.31 -12.24
CA PRO A 216 2.82 -2.76 -13.18
C PRO A 216 1.37 -2.53 -12.74
N ASP A 217 1.12 -1.82 -11.64
CA ASP A 217 -0.23 -1.62 -11.09
C ASP A 217 -1.22 -1.05 -12.13
N HIS A 218 -0.88 0.09 -12.72
CA HIS A 218 -1.72 0.77 -13.71
C HIS A 218 -2.10 -0.15 -14.89
N SER A 219 -1.11 -0.84 -15.47
CA SER A 219 -1.38 -1.76 -16.58
C SER A 219 -2.13 -3.01 -16.14
N SER A 220 -1.91 -3.49 -14.90
CA SER A 220 -2.63 -4.65 -14.37
C SER A 220 -4.13 -4.37 -14.23
N HIS A 221 -4.50 -3.18 -13.78
CA HIS A 221 -5.88 -2.75 -13.66
C HIS A 221 -6.57 -2.55 -15.01
N GLU A 222 -5.91 -1.86 -15.94
CA GLU A 222 -6.56 -1.36 -17.16
C GLU A 222 -6.48 -2.33 -18.35
N ILE A 223 -5.39 -3.09 -18.44
CA ILE A 223 -5.09 -3.91 -19.63
C ILE A 223 -5.26 -5.41 -19.33
N GLY A 224 -5.04 -5.81 -18.08
CA GLY A 224 -5.08 -7.20 -17.65
C GLY A 224 -3.80 -7.67 -17.00
N LEU A 225 -3.95 -8.42 -15.91
CA LEU A 225 -2.85 -8.84 -15.04
C LEU A 225 -1.80 -9.69 -15.76
N LYS A 226 -2.22 -10.48 -16.74
CA LYS A 226 -1.37 -11.41 -17.52
C LYS A 226 -1.22 -11.01 -18.98
N SER A 227 -1.59 -9.78 -19.34
CA SER A 227 -1.48 -9.33 -20.73
C SER A 227 -0.03 -9.12 -21.15
N GLU A 228 0.26 -9.27 -22.44
CA GLU A 228 1.58 -9.00 -23.03
C GLU A 228 2.01 -7.53 -22.79
N LEU A 229 1.08 -6.59 -22.83
CA LEU A 229 1.38 -5.20 -22.57
C LEU A 229 1.78 -4.94 -21.10
N THR A 230 1.14 -5.60 -20.15
CA THR A 230 1.53 -5.53 -18.73
C THR A 230 2.90 -6.20 -18.50
N GLU A 231 3.21 -7.28 -19.21
CA GLU A 231 4.57 -7.85 -19.19
C GLU A 231 5.62 -6.87 -19.74
N ARG A 232 5.29 -6.16 -20.82
CA ARG A 232 6.14 -5.07 -21.35
C ARG A 232 6.30 -3.92 -20.37
N ALA A 233 5.27 -3.58 -19.58
CA ALA A 233 5.35 -2.60 -18.50
C ALA A 233 6.37 -3.03 -17.43
N ARG A 234 6.32 -4.29 -16.98
CA ARG A 234 7.31 -4.88 -16.05
C ARG A 234 8.73 -4.82 -16.63
N THR A 235 8.90 -5.23 -17.89
CA THR A 235 10.19 -5.17 -18.58
C THR A 235 10.73 -3.74 -18.71
N HIS A 236 9.85 -2.76 -18.90
CA HIS A 236 10.24 -1.35 -18.92
C HIS A 236 10.68 -0.87 -17.54
N ALA A 237 9.89 -1.13 -16.50
CA ALA A 237 10.23 -0.80 -15.13
C ALA A 237 11.57 -1.42 -14.70
N ASP A 238 11.85 -2.67 -15.10
CA ASP A 238 13.14 -3.33 -14.89
C ASP A 238 14.31 -2.61 -15.58
N LYS A 239 14.11 -2.09 -16.80
CA LYS A 239 15.15 -1.31 -17.50
C LYS A 239 15.43 0.02 -16.81
N LEU A 240 14.41 0.67 -16.26
CA LEU A 240 14.59 1.88 -15.46
C LEU A 240 15.40 1.56 -14.20
N PHE A 241 15.04 0.51 -13.50
CA PHE A 241 15.79 0.02 -12.34
C PHE A 241 17.23 -0.35 -12.70
N GLY A 242 17.47 -1.00 -13.84
CA GLY A 242 18.80 -1.37 -14.31
C GLY A 242 19.75 -0.17 -14.38
N ARG A 243 19.28 0.99 -14.88
CA ARG A 243 20.08 2.24 -14.89
C ARG A 243 20.43 2.71 -13.47
N ILE A 244 19.48 2.62 -12.53
CA ILE A 244 19.71 2.98 -11.12
C ILE A 244 20.70 2.01 -10.49
N TYR A 245 20.55 0.71 -10.73
CA TYR A 245 21.42 -0.33 -10.21
C TYR A 245 22.85 -0.21 -10.70
N ASP A 246 23.05 0.09 -11.99
CA ASP A 246 24.37 0.36 -12.56
C ASP A 246 25.04 1.60 -11.91
N TRP A 247 24.30 2.69 -11.70
CA TRP A 247 24.76 3.85 -10.98
C TRP A 247 25.15 3.50 -9.53
N TRP A 248 24.30 2.72 -8.86
CA TRP A 248 24.57 2.33 -7.48
C TRP A 248 25.82 1.46 -7.34
N LEU A 249 26.01 0.50 -8.23
CA LEU A 249 27.22 -0.33 -8.26
C LEU A 249 28.49 0.50 -8.48
N LYS A 250 28.41 1.51 -9.32
CA LYS A 250 29.53 2.37 -9.71
C LYS A 250 29.85 3.44 -8.67
N GLU A 251 28.85 4.10 -8.14
CA GLU A 251 28.99 5.33 -7.33
C GLU A 251 28.42 5.19 -5.91
N GLY A 252 27.18 4.68 -5.79
CA GLY A 252 26.42 4.72 -4.54
C GLY A 252 26.95 3.79 -3.46
N ARG A 253 27.20 2.52 -3.82
CA ARG A 253 27.57 1.47 -2.87
C ARG A 253 28.83 1.82 -2.05
N SER A 254 29.87 2.33 -2.71
CA SER A 254 31.13 2.69 -2.04
C SER A 254 31.04 3.93 -1.17
N ARG A 255 29.94 4.70 -1.26
CA ARG A 255 29.69 5.96 -0.56
C ARG A 255 28.51 5.88 0.41
N ASN A 256 28.26 4.69 0.94
CA ASN A 256 27.26 4.41 1.98
C ASN A 256 25.83 4.72 1.58
N VAL A 257 25.47 4.57 0.29
CA VAL A 257 24.08 4.58 -0.16
C VAL A 257 23.53 3.15 -0.08
N GLN A 258 22.49 2.95 0.68
CA GLN A 258 21.75 1.70 0.75
C GLN A 258 20.72 1.70 -0.36
N LEU A 259 20.68 0.63 -1.16
CA LEU A 259 19.64 0.44 -2.21
C LEU A 259 18.56 -0.50 -1.69
N VAL A 260 17.33 -0.04 -1.74
CA VAL A 260 16.14 -0.80 -1.37
C VAL A 260 15.21 -0.87 -2.57
N THR A 261 14.72 -2.05 -2.90
CA THR A 261 13.64 -2.24 -3.88
C THR A 261 12.45 -2.88 -3.19
N MET A 262 11.25 -2.39 -3.46
CA MET A 262 10.03 -2.90 -2.84
C MET A 262 8.79 -2.71 -3.71
N SER A 263 7.71 -3.42 -3.36
CA SER A 263 6.35 -3.07 -3.79
C SER A 263 5.46 -2.83 -2.57
N ASP A 264 4.38 -2.09 -2.76
CA ASP A 264 3.42 -1.76 -1.71
C ASP A 264 2.36 -2.85 -1.50
N HIS A 265 2.01 -3.60 -2.53
CA HIS A 265 1.10 -4.75 -2.51
C HIS A 265 1.32 -5.66 -3.73
N GLY A 266 0.56 -6.75 -3.78
CA GLY A 266 0.40 -7.57 -4.96
C GLY A 266 -0.99 -7.41 -5.61
N HIS A 267 -1.41 -8.39 -6.43
CA HIS A 267 -2.70 -8.37 -7.14
C HIS A 267 -3.38 -9.72 -7.14
N GLY A 268 -4.71 -9.72 -6.97
CA GLY A 268 -5.59 -10.81 -7.36
C GLY A 268 -6.09 -10.64 -8.80
N GLU A 269 -6.34 -11.74 -9.51
CA GLU A 269 -6.94 -11.74 -10.84
C GLU A 269 -8.47 -11.72 -10.74
N ILE A 270 -9.14 -10.74 -11.34
CA ILE A 270 -10.59 -10.65 -11.36
C ILE A 270 -11.18 -11.80 -12.19
N ALA A 271 -11.89 -12.69 -11.52
CA ALA A 271 -12.49 -13.88 -12.11
C ALA A 271 -14.02 -13.83 -12.15
N GLY A 272 -14.62 -12.79 -11.60
CA GLY A 272 -16.05 -12.54 -11.55
C GLY A 272 -16.36 -11.25 -10.82
N HIS A 273 -17.64 -10.88 -10.79
CA HIS A 273 -18.09 -9.66 -10.14
C HIS A 273 -19.08 -9.94 -9.00
N VAL A 274 -19.04 -9.05 -7.99
CA VAL A 274 -19.99 -8.99 -6.88
C VAL A 274 -20.48 -7.54 -6.74
N ASP A 275 -21.80 -7.34 -6.69
CA ASP A 275 -22.41 -6.01 -6.56
C ASP A 275 -22.95 -5.82 -5.13
N PHE A 276 -22.13 -5.27 -4.24
CA PHE A 276 -22.51 -5.02 -2.84
C PHE A 276 -23.72 -4.07 -2.72
N ALA A 277 -23.75 -3.00 -3.54
CA ALA A 277 -24.86 -2.06 -3.53
C ALA A 277 -26.15 -2.73 -4.02
N GLY A 278 -26.06 -3.55 -5.07
CA GLY A 278 -27.19 -4.33 -5.60
C GLY A 278 -27.75 -5.33 -4.59
N ILE A 279 -26.88 -6.05 -3.85
CA ILE A 279 -27.27 -6.98 -2.78
C ILE A 279 -28.09 -6.23 -1.71
N LEU A 280 -27.63 -5.08 -1.26
CA LEU A 280 -28.31 -4.28 -0.25
C LEU A 280 -29.61 -3.68 -0.78
N ARG A 281 -29.62 -3.16 -2.00
CA ARG A 281 -30.79 -2.58 -2.65
C ARG A 281 -31.90 -3.63 -2.88
N GLN A 282 -31.54 -4.85 -3.28
CA GLN A 282 -32.48 -5.98 -3.43
C GLN A 282 -33.11 -6.38 -2.08
N ALA A 283 -32.41 -6.17 -0.97
CA ALA A 283 -32.93 -6.35 0.38
C ALA A 283 -33.78 -5.17 0.90
N GLY A 284 -34.06 -4.18 0.05
CA GLY A 284 -34.89 -3.02 0.38
C GLY A 284 -34.16 -1.87 1.06
N CYS A 285 -32.81 -1.86 1.07
CA CYS A 285 -32.03 -0.78 1.66
C CYS A 285 -31.80 0.36 0.64
N THR A 286 -31.79 1.61 1.11
CA THR A 286 -31.37 2.75 0.29
C THR A 286 -29.87 2.99 0.47
N VAL A 287 -29.10 2.84 -0.61
CA VAL A 287 -27.64 2.93 -0.62
C VAL A 287 -27.21 3.97 -1.63
N VAL A 288 -26.30 4.86 -1.26
CA VAL A 288 -25.53 5.73 -2.16
C VAL A 288 -24.09 5.28 -2.19
N THR A 289 -23.49 5.22 -3.39
CA THR A 289 -22.09 4.84 -3.59
C THR A 289 -21.19 6.07 -3.73
N ASP A 290 -19.88 5.88 -3.57
CA ASP A 290 -18.87 6.94 -3.83
C ASP A 290 -18.99 7.49 -5.27
N GLN A 291 -19.23 6.64 -6.27
CA GLN A 291 -19.41 7.06 -7.66
C GLN A 291 -20.65 7.94 -7.82
N GLU A 292 -21.75 7.62 -7.14
CA GLU A 292 -22.97 8.44 -7.13
C GLU A 292 -22.73 9.78 -6.41
N ILE A 293 -21.96 9.79 -5.30
CA ILE A 293 -21.57 11.02 -4.59
C ILE A 293 -20.69 11.90 -5.49
N LEU A 294 -19.71 11.33 -6.18
CA LEU A 294 -18.88 12.05 -7.14
C LEU A 294 -19.70 12.59 -8.31
N GLY A 295 -20.80 11.89 -8.68
CA GLY A 295 -21.79 12.34 -9.64
C GLY A 295 -22.78 13.40 -9.14
N GLY A 296 -22.68 13.79 -7.85
CA GLY A 296 -23.49 14.86 -7.25
C GLY A 296 -24.67 14.38 -6.38
N ALA A 297 -24.77 13.08 -6.07
CA ALA A 297 -25.78 12.59 -5.12
C ALA A 297 -25.45 13.06 -3.67
N ASP A 298 -26.50 13.39 -2.93
CA ASP A 298 -26.35 13.75 -1.51
C ASP A 298 -26.30 12.48 -0.65
N PRO A 299 -25.16 12.19 0.05
CA PRO A 299 -25.06 11.03 0.92
C PRO A 299 -26.07 11.06 2.09
N ASN A 300 -26.63 12.23 2.40
CA ASN A 300 -27.65 12.37 3.45
C ASN A 300 -29.05 11.91 3.02
N GLU A 301 -29.31 11.64 1.78
CA GLU A 301 -30.62 11.15 1.31
C GLU A 301 -30.77 9.62 1.44
N ALA A 302 -29.66 8.87 1.55
CA ALA A 302 -29.68 7.41 1.70
C ALA A 302 -29.54 6.97 3.17
N GLU A 303 -29.93 5.73 3.49
CA GLU A 303 -29.71 5.10 4.80
C GLU A 303 -28.26 4.67 4.99
N MET A 304 -27.57 4.40 3.87
CA MET A 304 -26.22 3.84 3.84
C MET A 304 -25.36 4.53 2.80
N VAL A 305 -24.09 4.71 3.13
CA VAL A 305 -23.03 5.15 2.20
C VAL A 305 -22.07 3.97 2.03
N LEU A 306 -21.90 3.51 0.78
CA LEU A 306 -20.96 2.46 0.40
C LEU A 306 -19.81 3.09 -0.39
N VAL A 307 -18.57 2.91 0.05
CA VAL A 307 -17.37 3.43 -0.60
C VAL A 307 -16.39 2.31 -0.88
N GLY A 308 -15.96 2.20 -2.11
CA GLY A 308 -15.06 1.15 -2.59
C GLY A 308 -15.76 0.07 -3.40
N ASP A 309 -14.97 -0.77 -4.04
CA ASP A 309 -15.41 -1.74 -5.06
C ASP A 309 -15.16 -3.19 -4.64
N TYR A 310 -13.90 -3.57 -4.46
CA TYR A 310 -13.51 -4.93 -4.05
C TYR A 310 -13.40 -5.06 -2.52
N THR A 311 -12.75 -4.11 -1.89
CA THR A 311 -12.82 -3.87 -0.45
C THR A 311 -13.59 -2.58 -0.24
N ALA A 312 -14.71 -2.66 0.46
CA ALA A 312 -15.62 -1.54 0.62
C ALA A 312 -15.94 -1.26 2.09
N GLY A 313 -16.06 0.02 2.42
CA GLY A 313 -16.59 0.49 3.69
C GLY A 313 -18.07 0.83 3.58
N LEU A 314 -18.86 0.44 4.58
CA LEU A 314 -20.28 0.76 4.69
C LEU A 314 -20.53 1.58 5.97
N TRP A 315 -20.99 2.80 5.80
CA TRP A 315 -21.45 3.69 6.88
C TRP A 315 -22.96 3.69 6.92
N VAL A 316 -23.56 3.47 8.08
CA VAL A 316 -24.99 3.25 8.26
C VAL A 316 -25.57 4.27 9.22
N LYS A 317 -26.58 5.05 8.82
CA LYS A 317 -27.19 6.07 9.69
C LYS A 317 -27.75 5.49 10.98
N ASN A 318 -28.51 4.40 10.90
CA ASN A 318 -28.94 3.64 12.06
C ASN A 318 -27.94 2.51 12.30
N ASN A 319 -26.84 2.82 12.99
CA ASN A 319 -25.75 1.88 13.28
C ASN A 319 -25.95 1.09 14.59
N SER A 320 -27.21 0.88 15.00
CA SER A 320 -27.50 -0.03 16.11
C SER A 320 -27.00 -1.45 15.81
N VAL A 321 -26.52 -2.16 16.82
CA VAL A 321 -26.00 -3.54 16.67
C VAL A 321 -27.03 -4.45 16.02
N GLU A 322 -28.30 -4.31 16.34
CA GLU A 322 -29.39 -5.08 15.73
C GLU A 322 -29.49 -4.84 14.22
N ASN A 323 -29.48 -3.57 13.78
CA ASN A 323 -29.56 -3.24 12.35
C ASN A 323 -28.29 -3.68 11.60
N LEU A 324 -27.11 -3.43 12.17
CA LEU A 324 -25.84 -3.87 11.59
C LEU A 324 -25.77 -5.40 11.48
N THR A 325 -26.30 -6.14 12.46
CA THR A 325 -26.37 -7.61 12.40
C THR A 325 -27.26 -8.08 11.25
N ARG A 326 -28.41 -7.44 11.04
CA ARG A 326 -29.29 -7.71 9.89
C ARG A 326 -28.58 -7.46 8.56
N ILE A 327 -27.85 -6.33 8.44
CA ILE A 327 -27.09 -5.97 7.24
C ILE A 327 -25.96 -6.98 6.99
N ALA A 328 -25.19 -7.34 8.04
CA ALA A 328 -24.15 -8.34 7.92
C ALA A 328 -24.68 -9.71 7.47
N GLN A 329 -25.88 -10.12 7.94
CA GLN A 329 -26.53 -11.34 7.48
C GLN A 329 -26.95 -11.27 6.02
N ILE A 330 -27.48 -10.12 5.53
CA ILE A 330 -27.79 -9.91 4.12
C ILE A 330 -26.53 -10.09 3.27
N LEU A 331 -25.44 -9.39 3.62
CA LEU A 331 -24.16 -9.46 2.90
C LEU A 331 -23.61 -10.89 2.89
N THR A 332 -23.48 -11.52 4.05
CA THR A 332 -22.88 -12.87 4.17
C THR A 332 -23.75 -13.98 3.56
N SER A 333 -25.03 -13.73 3.27
CA SER A 333 -25.89 -14.68 2.55
C SER A 333 -25.53 -14.79 1.05
N ASP A 334 -24.87 -13.77 0.48
CA ASP A 334 -24.40 -13.83 -0.90
C ASP A 334 -23.05 -14.56 -0.99
N PRO A 335 -22.91 -15.56 -1.88
CA PRO A 335 -21.65 -16.32 -2.01
C PRO A 335 -20.50 -15.51 -2.59
N GLY A 336 -20.74 -14.37 -3.24
CA GLY A 336 -19.72 -13.46 -3.77
C GLY A 336 -19.09 -12.58 -2.70
N VAL A 337 -19.73 -12.42 -1.53
CA VAL A 337 -19.16 -11.74 -0.37
C VAL A 337 -18.21 -12.69 0.34
N GLY A 338 -16.94 -12.30 0.48
CA GLY A 338 -15.90 -13.08 1.13
C GLY A 338 -15.89 -12.88 2.63
N LEU A 339 -15.41 -11.73 3.06
CA LEU A 339 -15.23 -11.43 4.48
C LEU A 339 -16.01 -10.16 4.85
N VAL A 340 -16.54 -10.15 6.07
CA VAL A 340 -17.20 -8.96 6.64
C VAL A 340 -16.59 -8.69 8.00
N PHE A 341 -16.12 -7.46 8.20
CA PHE A 341 -15.52 -6.99 9.42
C PHE A 341 -16.37 -5.90 10.07
N SER A 342 -16.23 -5.76 11.36
CA SER A 342 -16.66 -4.58 12.12
C SER A 342 -15.60 -4.18 13.15
N GLN A 343 -15.72 -2.98 13.70
CA GLN A 343 -14.83 -2.52 14.76
C GLN A 343 -14.75 -3.56 15.90
N PRO A 344 -13.62 -3.63 16.62
CA PRO A 344 -13.48 -4.59 17.72
C PRO A 344 -14.53 -4.35 18.82
N ASN A 345 -14.84 -5.41 19.56
CA ASN A 345 -15.65 -5.29 20.76
C ASN A 345 -14.86 -4.56 21.85
N GLU A 346 -15.42 -3.52 22.44
CA GLU A 346 -14.75 -2.71 23.47
C GLU A 346 -14.32 -3.53 24.70
N GLN A 347 -15.10 -4.54 25.08
CA GLN A 347 -14.82 -5.41 26.21
C GLN A 347 -13.78 -6.50 25.91
N TYR A 348 -13.69 -6.94 24.65
CA TYR A 348 -12.86 -8.06 24.20
C TYR A 348 -12.13 -7.71 22.91
N ARG A 349 -11.19 -6.78 22.99
CA ARG A 349 -10.45 -6.29 21.81
C ARG A 349 -9.72 -7.37 21.02
N ASP A 350 -9.27 -8.41 21.68
CA ASP A 350 -8.58 -9.55 21.07
C ASP A 350 -9.53 -10.65 20.57
N ALA A 351 -10.85 -10.44 20.65
CA ALA A 351 -11.83 -11.40 20.16
C ALA A 351 -11.75 -11.53 18.63
N VAL A 352 -11.99 -12.76 18.16
CA VAL A 352 -12.10 -13.03 16.71
C VAL A 352 -13.31 -12.32 16.11
N ALA A 353 -14.43 -12.29 16.84
CA ALA A 353 -15.63 -11.58 16.43
C ALA A 353 -15.51 -10.07 16.67
N GLY A 354 -15.98 -9.29 15.69
CA GLY A 354 -16.15 -7.86 15.84
C GLY A 354 -17.35 -7.50 16.76
N ARG A 355 -17.62 -6.18 16.88
CA ARG A 355 -18.74 -5.68 17.69
C ARG A 355 -20.13 -6.11 17.16
N VAL A 356 -20.19 -6.42 15.87
CA VAL A 356 -21.42 -6.86 15.18
C VAL A 356 -21.41 -8.39 15.09
N PRO A 357 -22.42 -9.08 15.61
CA PRO A 357 -22.52 -10.54 15.50
C PRO A 357 -22.45 -11.03 14.06
N GLY A 358 -21.61 -12.05 13.82
CA GLY A 358 -21.39 -12.63 12.48
C GLY A 358 -20.32 -11.94 11.65
N THR A 359 -19.57 -10.97 12.21
CA THR A 359 -18.45 -10.31 11.55
C THR A 359 -17.13 -10.59 12.25
N LEU A 360 -16.02 -10.54 11.51
CA LEU A 360 -14.67 -10.56 12.05
C LEU A 360 -14.33 -9.20 12.69
N SER A 361 -13.41 -9.20 13.64
CA SER A 361 -12.87 -7.96 14.21
C SER A 361 -11.82 -7.32 13.30
N GLU A 362 -11.92 -6.02 13.02
CA GLU A 362 -10.87 -5.27 12.29
C GLU A 362 -9.52 -5.28 13.02
N ALA A 363 -9.49 -5.51 14.34
CA ALA A 363 -8.23 -5.68 15.09
C ALA A 363 -7.43 -6.93 14.69
N LEU A 364 -8.05 -7.92 14.04
CA LEU A 364 -7.33 -9.06 13.49
C LEU A 364 -6.40 -8.69 12.35
N VAL A 365 -6.75 -7.66 11.61
CA VAL A 365 -6.06 -7.19 10.41
C VAL A 365 -5.44 -5.80 10.58
N PHE A 366 -5.42 -5.27 11.82
CA PHE A 366 -4.81 -4.00 12.20
C PHE A 366 -5.39 -2.78 11.44
N SER A 367 -6.68 -2.82 11.11
CA SER A 367 -7.36 -1.75 10.37
C SER A 367 -8.45 -1.03 11.19
N GLU A 368 -8.59 -1.38 12.49
CA GLU A 368 -9.52 -0.70 13.38
C GLU A 368 -9.20 0.79 13.49
N SER A 369 -10.20 1.65 13.35
CA SER A 369 -10.02 3.10 13.37
C SER A 369 -11.31 3.81 13.75
N VAL A 370 -11.18 4.95 14.44
CA VAL A 370 -12.30 5.88 14.68
C VAL A 370 -12.86 6.48 13.39
N ARG A 371 -12.08 6.47 12.30
CA ARG A 371 -12.49 6.87 10.96
C ARG A 371 -13.10 5.70 10.17
N GLY A 372 -13.09 4.48 10.76
CA GLY A 372 -13.51 3.26 10.08
C GLY A 372 -15.02 3.19 9.80
N PRO A 373 -15.42 2.36 8.84
CA PRO A 373 -16.81 2.10 8.55
C PRO A 373 -17.50 1.32 9.68
N ASP A 374 -18.83 1.28 9.66
CA ASP A 374 -19.60 0.41 10.54
C ASP A 374 -19.40 -1.07 10.19
N LEU A 375 -19.31 -1.35 8.89
CA LEU A 375 -18.94 -2.65 8.33
C LEU A 375 -17.94 -2.47 7.18
N ARG A 376 -16.90 -3.33 7.15
CA ARG A 376 -16.02 -3.47 6.01
C ARG A 376 -16.32 -4.79 5.31
N ILE A 377 -16.41 -4.74 3.99
CA ILE A 377 -16.81 -5.86 3.14
C ILE A 377 -15.66 -6.15 2.18
N VAL A 378 -15.32 -7.41 2.01
CA VAL A 378 -14.33 -7.85 1.02
C VAL A 378 -14.98 -8.85 0.08
N GLY A 379 -14.76 -8.70 -1.21
CA GLY A 379 -15.17 -9.65 -2.22
C GLY A 379 -14.51 -11.02 -2.00
N ARG A 380 -15.13 -12.08 -2.49
CA ARG A 380 -14.59 -13.43 -2.31
C ARG A 380 -13.29 -13.61 -3.05
N GLY A 381 -12.28 -14.12 -2.37
CA GLY A 381 -11.00 -14.54 -2.92
C GLY A 381 -10.78 -16.04 -2.79
N ASP A 382 -9.88 -16.57 -3.60
CA ASP A 382 -9.36 -17.93 -3.55
C ASP A 382 -7.84 -17.87 -3.23
N ASN A 383 -7.48 -18.24 -2.03
CA ASN A 383 -6.09 -18.22 -1.56
C ASN A 383 -5.14 -19.11 -2.38
N SER A 384 -5.66 -20.18 -3.00
CA SER A 384 -4.84 -21.14 -3.76
C SER A 384 -4.48 -20.62 -5.16
N THR A 385 -5.35 -19.82 -5.78
CA THR A 385 -5.18 -19.35 -7.17
C THR A 385 -4.90 -17.85 -7.26
N GLY A 386 -5.17 -17.08 -6.20
CA GLY A 386 -5.12 -15.61 -6.22
C GLY A 386 -6.24 -14.98 -7.08
N ARG A 387 -7.32 -15.73 -7.39
CA ARG A 387 -8.49 -15.21 -8.12
C ARG A 387 -9.48 -14.58 -7.15
N ILE A 388 -10.11 -13.50 -7.59
CA ILE A 388 -11.00 -12.70 -6.77
C ILE A 388 -12.30 -12.37 -7.47
N LEU A 389 -13.36 -12.10 -6.68
CA LEU A 389 -14.59 -11.44 -7.13
C LEU A 389 -14.52 -9.98 -6.69
N SER A 390 -14.48 -9.09 -7.67
CA SER A 390 -14.43 -7.64 -7.47
C SER A 390 -15.77 -7.00 -7.88
N GLY A 391 -15.96 -5.71 -7.64
CA GLY A 391 -17.05 -4.98 -8.26
C GLY A 391 -16.88 -4.83 -9.76
N GLY A 392 -17.68 -3.98 -10.37
CA GLY A 392 -17.73 -3.84 -11.83
C GLY A 392 -16.82 -2.77 -12.42
N HIS A 393 -15.90 -2.19 -11.63
CA HIS A 393 -15.03 -1.10 -12.10
C HIS A 393 -14.03 -1.58 -13.15
N TYR A 394 -13.37 -2.71 -12.90
CA TYR A 394 -12.41 -3.32 -13.81
C TYR A 394 -12.95 -4.59 -14.45
N SER A 395 -12.46 -4.91 -15.65
CA SER A 395 -12.89 -6.07 -16.43
C SER A 395 -12.33 -7.40 -15.91
N LEU A 396 -12.94 -8.51 -16.34
CA LEU A 396 -12.42 -9.85 -16.08
C LEU A 396 -11.00 -10.02 -16.65
N GLY A 397 -10.12 -10.70 -15.91
CA GLY A 397 -8.71 -10.89 -16.27
C GLY A 397 -7.80 -9.72 -15.91
N CYS A 398 -8.37 -8.57 -15.52
CA CYS A 398 -7.58 -7.48 -14.91
C CYS A 398 -7.16 -7.83 -13.48
N GLY A 399 -6.17 -7.12 -12.98
CA GLY A 399 -5.78 -7.15 -11.58
C GLY A 399 -6.66 -6.24 -10.72
N ASN A 400 -6.92 -6.64 -9.49
CA ASN A 400 -7.37 -5.74 -8.44
C ASN A 400 -6.74 -6.18 -7.11
N HIS A 401 -6.80 -5.31 -6.12
CA HIS A 401 -6.20 -5.50 -4.81
C HIS A 401 -7.04 -4.79 -3.74
N GLY A 402 -6.67 -4.95 -2.49
CA GLY A 402 -7.42 -4.42 -1.33
C GLY A 402 -7.85 -5.52 -0.37
N GLY A 403 -7.79 -6.79 -0.79
CA GLY A 403 -8.24 -7.95 -0.02
C GLY A 403 -7.13 -8.63 0.79
N LEU A 404 -7.36 -9.91 1.04
CA LEU A 404 -6.55 -10.73 1.96
C LEU A 404 -6.05 -12.03 1.33
N THR A 405 -6.07 -12.16 0.01
CA THR A 405 -5.41 -13.32 -0.60
C THR A 405 -3.89 -13.19 -0.52
N PRO A 406 -3.13 -14.30 -0.44
CA PRO A 406 -1.67 -14.25 -0.47
C PRO A 406 -1.12 -13.52 -1.70
N ALA A 407 -1.84 -13.56 -2.83
CA ALA A 407 -1.45 -12.89 -4.07
C ALA A 407 -1.46 -11.35 -3.96
N GLU A 408 -2.24 -10.79 -3.04
CA GLU A 408 -2.36 -9.37 -2.76
C GLU A 408 -1.45 -8.95 -1.60
N LEU A 409 -1.38 -9.79 -0.54
CA LEU A 409 -0.61 -9.51 0.67
C LEU A 409 0.91 -9.61 0.46
N HIS A 410 1.38 -10.57 -0.36
CA HIS A 410 2.82 -10.74 -0.58
C HIS A 410 3.35 -9.66 -1.51
N ALA A 411 4.24 -8.84 -0.97
CA ALA A 411 4.95 -7.78 -1.66
C ALA A 411 6.44 -8.14 -1.83
N HIS A 412 7.12 -7.42 -2.70
CA HIS A 412 8.55 -7.54 -2.89
C HIS A 412 9.34 -6.68 -1.90
N LEU A 413 10.43 -7.21 -1.36
CA LEU A 413 11.46 -6.44 -0.65
C LEU A 413 12.84 -7.04 -0.90
N SER A 414 13.77 -6.20 -1.32
CA SER A 414 15.21 -6.51 -1.35
C SER A 414 16.03 -5.31 -0.90
N CYS A 415 17.09 -5.55 -0.11
CA CYS A 415 17.96 -4.52 0.44
C CYS A 415 19.43 -4.89 0.28
N ALA A 416 20.24 -3.93 -0.13
CA ALA A 416 21.70 -4.08 -0.20
C ALA A 416 22.42 -2.77 0.14
N GLY A 417 23.62 -2.90 0.66
CA GLY A 417 24.49 -1.76 1.01
C GLY A 417 25.37 -2.07 2.19
N THR A 418 26.14 -1.08 2.61
CA THR A 418 27.16 -1.23 3.67
C THR A 418 26.55 -1.28 5.08
N ALA A 419 25.30 -0.86 5.25
CA ALA A 419 24.59 -0.94 6.53
C ALA A 419 24.06 -2.35 6.83
N PHE A 420 23.98 -3.21 5.82
CA PHE A 420 23.51 -4.60 5.95
C PHE A 420 24.69 -5.56 6.06
N THR A 421 24.46 -6.77 6.60
CA THR A 421 25.49 -7.81 6.65
C THR A 421 25.95 -8.18 5.24
N GLN A 422 27.23 -8.59 5.12
CA GLN A 422 27.82 -8.91 3.79
C GLN A 422 27.34 -10.24 3.23
N GLN A 423 26.85 -11.12 4.09
CA GLN A 423 26.26 -12.40 3.67
C GLN A 423 24.79 -12.18 3.35
N THR A 424 24.50 -11.94 2.08
CA THR A 424 23.12 -11.81 1.58
C THR A 424 22.34 -13.11 1.74
N ARG A 425 21.07 -13.03 2.10
CA ARG A 425 20.21 -14.18 2.40
C ARG A 425 18.78 -13.96 1.91
N ARG A 426 18.11 -15.08 1.64
CA ARG A 426 16.65 -15.12 1.57
C ARG A 426 16.11 -15.39 2.96
N HIS A 427 15.43 -14.38 3.51
CA HIS A 427 14.84 -14.43 4.84
C HIS A 427 13.45 -15.08 4.80
N LYS A 428 13.21 -15.99 5.74
CA LYS A 428 11.92 -16.66 5.92
C LYS A 428 11.04 -15.97 6.94
N ALA A 429 11.65 -15.25 7.87
CA ALA A 429 10.92 -14.47 8.86
C ALA A 429 9.93 -13.51 8.18
N PRO A 430 8.68 -13.44 8.66
CA PRO A 430 7.73 -12.48 8.15
C PRO A 430 8.15 -11.06 8.50
N ALA A 431 7.95 -10.14 7.56
CA ALA A 431 8.22 -8.71 7.72
C ALA A 431 7.09 -7.89 7.08
N GLY A 432 6.87 -6.69 7.57
CA GLY A 432 5.88 -5.75 7.03
C GLY A 432 6.51 -4.44 6.59
N HIS A 433 5.75 -3.61 5.89
CA HIS A 433 6.16 -2.29 5.46
C HIS A 433 6.58 -1.39 6.63
N ASP A 434 5.87 -1.49 7.75
CA ASP A 434 6.18 -0.78 8.98
C ASP A 434 7.56 -1.17 9.57
N ASP A 435 7.98 -2.43 9.42
CA ASP A 435 9.28 -2.91 9.87
C ASP A 435 10.42 -2.35 9.00
N LEU A 436 10.21 -2.26 7.68
CA LEU A 436 11.17 -1.60 6.78
C LEU A 436 11.33 -0.12 7.14
N ALA A 437 10.23 0.60 7.33
CA ALA A 437 10.25 2.01 7.74
C ALA A 437 11.04 2.22 9.04
N LYS A 438 10.76 1.39 10.06
CA LYS A 438 11.48 1.40 11.34
C LYS A 438 12.98 1.15 11.15
N THR A 439 13.33 0.19 10.30
CA THR A 439 14.72 -0.17 10.00
C THR A 439 15.46 0.99 9.34
N MET A 440 14.88 1.60 8.31
CA MET A 440 15.49 2.74 7.62
C MET A 440 15.68 3.93 8.57
N LEU A 441 14.66 4.29 9.36
CA LEU A 441 14.74 5.37 10.34
C LEU A 441 15.80 5.10 11.41
N THR A 442 15.91 3.86 11.90
CA THR A 442 16.93 3.46 12.86
C THR A 442 18.34 3.63 12.30
N LEU A 443 18.58 3.14 11.08
CA LEU A 443 19.89 3.25 10.40
C LEU A 443 20.26 4.70 10.06
N MET A 444 19.27 5.56 9.85
CA MET A 444 19.50 7.00 9.67
C MET A 444 19.57 7.79 10.99
N GLY A 445 19.38 7.15 12.16
CA GLY A 445 19.38 7.82 13.45
C GLY A 445 18.19 8.75 13.67
N ALA A 446 17.06 8.48 12.99
CA ALA A 446 15.82 9.24 13.06
C ALA A 446 14.66 8.39 13.60
N GLU A 447 14.95 7.37 14.39
CA GLU A 447 13.99 6.42 14.90
C GLU A 447 12.83 7.06 15.66
N ALA A 448 11.60 6.64 15.36
CA ALA A 448 10.41 6.93 16.13
C ALA A 448 10.30 5.90 17.28
N ASN A 449 10.67 6.29 18.49
CA ASN A 449 10.67 5.38 19.66
C ASN A 449 9.30 4.81 20.02
N HIS A 450 8.21 5.36 19.48
CA HIS A 450 6.84 4.94 19.74
C HIS A 450 6.23 4.02 18.67
N SER A 451 6.92 3.80 17.54
CA SER A 451 6.44 2.84 16.53
C SER A 451 6.48 1.41 17.09
N PRO A 452 5.37 0.64 16.98
CA PRO A 452 5.33 -0.75 17.41
C PRO A 452 6.07 -1.71 16.47
N ALA A 453 6.55 -1.22 15.32
CA ALA A 453 7.30 -1.99 14.34
C ALA A 453 8.64 -2.50 14.91
N ARG A 454 9.17 -3.57 14.34
CA ARG A 454 10.51 -4.09 14.67
C ARG A 454 11.57 -3.61 13.67
N VAL A 455 12.81 -3.71 14.04
CA VAL A 455 13.95 -3.61 13.12
C VAL A 455 14.14 -4.97 12.43
N LEU A 456 14.51 -4.96 11.16
CA LEU A 456 14.83 -6.15 10.37
C LEU A 456 16.23 -6.69 10.74
N ASP A 457 16.36 -7.14 11.99
CA ASP A 457 17.62 -7.59 12.58
C ASP A 457 18.30 -8.70 11.77
N GLU A 458 17.52 -9.53 11.09
CA GLU A 458 17.99 -10.64 10.25
C GLU A 458 18.85 -10.18 9.06
N ALA A 459 18.74 -8.93 8.63
CA ALA A 459 19.62 -8.34 7.62
C ALA A 459 20.77 -7.51 8.22
N LEU A 460 20.75 -7.26 9.52
CA LEU A 460 21.73 -6.41 10.21
C LEU A 460 22.69 -7.20 11.10
N LYS A 461 22.33 -8.44 11.45
CA LYS A 461 23.08 -9.30 12.38
C LYS A 461 23.20 -10.70 11.78
N ASP A 462 24.34 -11.34 12.06
CA ASP A 462 24.49 -12.76 11.76
C ASP A 462 23.73 -13.59 12.82
N ASP A 463 23.31 -14.82 12.42
CA ASP A 463 22.73 -15.83 13.32
C ASP A 463 21.45 -15.44 14.04
N VAL A 464 20.57 -14.65 13.40
CA VAL A 464 19.22 -14.38 13.87
C VAL A 464 18.34 -15.62 13.65
N ASP A 465 17.61 -16.05 14.69
CA ASP A 465 16.60 -17.10 14.56
C ASP A 465 15.36 -16.57 13.83
N GLU A 466 15.09 -17.12 12.65
CA GLU A 466 13.96 -16.76 11.80
C GLU A 466 12.76 -17.71 11.96
N SER A 467 12.74 -18.56 13.00
CA SER A 467 11.63 -19.44 13.27
C SER A 467 10.39 -18.66 13.70
N TYR A 468 9.25 -18.95 13.08
CA TYR A 468 7.98 -18.32 13.41
C TYR A 468 6.84 -19.35 13.50
N GLY A 469 5.81 -19.02 14.27
CA GLY A 469 4.60 -19.82 14.39
C GLY A 469 3.52 -19.32 13.44
N VAL A 470 2.71 -20.25 12.93
CA VAL A 470 1.51 -19.92 12.13
C VAL A 470 0.27 -20.40 12.86
N PHE A 471 -0.78 -19.60 12.89
CA PHE A 471 -2.05 -19.95 13.50
C PHE A 471 -3.23 -19.33 12.75
N THR A 472 -4.36 -20.00 12.77
CA THR A 472 -5.59 -19.59 12.11
C THR A 472 -6.65 -19.23 13.13
N LEU A 473 -7.22 -18.04 13.00
CA LEU A 473 -8.38 -17.60 13.75
C LEU A 473 -9.63 -17.79 12.90
N ARG A 474 -10.68 -18.37 13.50
CA ARG A 474 -11.89 -18.77 12.78
C ARG A 474 -13.15 -18.23 13.48
N LEU A 475 -14.03 -17.63 12.70
CA LEU A 475 -15.40 -17.30 13.08
C LEU A 475 -16.36 -18.18 12.28
N SER A 476 -17.19 -18.96 12.97
CA SER A 476 -18.15 -19.87 12.33
C SER A 476 -19.59 -19.48 12.68
N GLN A 477 -20.46 -19.45 11.65
CA GLN A 477 -21.88 -19.20 11.79
C GLN A 477 -22.68 -20.13 10.86
N GLY A 478 -23.23 -21.18 11.41
CA GLY A 478 -23.89 -22.25 10.65
C GLY A 478 -22.89 -22.99 9.74
N LYS A 479 -23.10 -22.91 8.42
CA LYS A 479 -22.19 -23.48 7.41
C LYS A 479 -21.10 -22.53 6.95
N LEU A 480 -21.22 -21.25 7.24
CA LEU A 480 -20.25 -20.23 6.91
C LEU A 480 -19.14 -20.19 7.94
N SER A 481 -17.90 -20.23 7.51
CA SER A 481 -16.72 -19.91 8.31
C SER A 481 -15.88 -18.84 7.60
N MET A 482 -15.38 -17.88 8.35
CA MET A 482 -14.39 -16.89 7.92
C MET A 482 -13.13 -17.09 8.73
N THR A 483 -11.98 -17.13 8.08
CA THR A 483 -10.68 -17.39 8.69
C THR A 483 -9.69 -16.29 8.37
N ILE A 484 -8.81 -15.99 9.34
CA ILE A 484 -7.61 -15.15 9.14
C ILE A 484 -6.42 -15.96 9.63
N GLU A 485 -5.44 -16.13 8.77
CA GLU A 485 -4.19 -16.78 9.09
C GLU A 485 -3.12 -15.74 9.45
N HIS A 486 -2.39 -16.00 10.53
CA HIS A 486 -1.34 -15.13 11.01
C HIS A 486 -0.02 -15.89 11.18
N ALA A 487 1.09 -15.20 10.90
CA ALA A 487 2.39 -15.54 11.44
C ALA A 487 2.64 -14.77 12.76
N HIS A 488 3.33 -15.41 13.69
CA HIS A 488 3.83 -14.79 14.91
C HIS A 488 5.34 -14.90 14.96
N TYR A 489 6.00 -13.75 14.91
CA TYR A 489 7.46 -13.64 14.91
C TYR A 489 7.93 -12.42 15.71
N ALA A 490 8.97 -12.58 16.51
CA ALA A 490 9.59 -11.50 17.31
C ALA A 490 8.57 -10.67 18.12
N GLY A 491 7.54 -11.32 18.71
CA GLY A 491 6.49 -10.67 19.48
C GLY A 491 5.41 -9.94 18.66
N ARG A 492 5.42 -10.09 17.33
CA ARG A 492 4.48 -9.43 16.41
C ARG A 492 3.62 -10.43 15.65
N ARG A 493 2.45 -9.98 15.24
CA ARG A 493 1.56 -10.71 14.33
C ARG A 493 1.61 -10.11 12.93
N TYR A 494 1.58 -10.97 11.91
CA TYR A 494 1.53 -10.63 10.50
C TYR A 494 0.39 -11.38 9.84
N VAL A 495 -0.42 -10.72 9.05
CA VAL A 495 -1.55 -11.34 8.34
C VAL A 495 -0.99 -12.06 7.12
N LEU A 496 -1.22 -13.36 7.01
CA LEU A 496 -0.78 -14.18 5.88
C LEU A 496 -1.89 -14.38 4.84
N SER A 497 -3.13 -14.51 5.29
CA SER A 497 -4.29 -14.67 4.42
C SER A 497 -5.61 -14.46 5.16
N GLY A 498 -6.68 -14.25 4.39
CA GLY A 498 -8.05 -14.31 4.87
C GLY A 498 -8.94 -15.03 3.86
N GLU A 499 -9.85 -15.88 4.32
CA GLU A 499 -10.70 -16.67 3.44
C GLU A 499 -12.07 -16.96 4.04
N ARG A 500 -13.08 -17.06 3.17
CA ARG A 500 -14.38 -17.62 3.48
C ARG A 500 -14.44 -19.09 3.09
N GLU A 501 -14.82 -19.92 4.03
CA GLU A 501 -15.03 -21.36 3.86
C GLU A 501 -16.52 -21.68 4.05
N ASP A 502 -17.24 -22.07 3.01
CA ASP A 502 -18.64 -22.52 3.05
C ASP A 502 -18.94 -23.70 2.12
N GLY A 503 -17.89 -24.32 1.61
CA GLY A 503 -17.95 -25.55 0.81
C GLY A 503 -18.37 -25.39 -0.67
N ALA A 504 -18.73 -24.19 -1.10
CA ALA A 504 -19.06 -23.91 -2.50
C ALA A 504 -18.33 -22.64 -2.95
N LEU A 505 -17.21 -22.79 -3.66
CA LEU A 505 -16.66 -21.68 -4.45
C LEU A 505 -17.70 -21.36 -5.53
N PRO A 506 -18.15 -20.08 -5.67
CA PRO A 506 -18.88 -19.69 -6.85
C PRO A 506 -18.04 -20.07 -8.08
N ALA A 507 -18.69 -20.53 -9.14
CA ALA A 507 -17.98 -20.86 -10.38
C ALA A 507 -17.29 -19.58 -10.87
N PHE A 508 -15.97 -19.48 -10.65
CA PHE A 508 -15.15 -18.47 -11.29
C PHE A 508 -15.23 -18.74 -12.80
N ASN A 509 -15.77 -17.78 -13.56
CA ASN A 509 -15.81 -17.92 -15.01
C ASN A 509 -14.37 -18.10 -15.51
N THR A 510 -14.09 -19.21 -16.16
CA THR A 510 -12.83 -19.41 -16.88
C THR A 510 -12.87 -18.48 -18.08
N VAL A 511 -12.12 -17.40 -18.03
CA VAL A 511 -11.75 -16.64 -19.22
C VAL A 511 -10.82 -17.56 -20.03
N GLY A 512 -11.31 -18.04 -21.19
CA GLY A 512 -10.55 -18.91 -22.09
C GLY A 512 -9.43 -18.20 -22.82
#